data_1eae8364e6144786722965455fa3292d
#
_entry.id   1eae8364e6144786722965455fa3292d
#
_cell.length_a   1.000
_cell.length_b   1.000
_cell.length_c   1.000
_cell.angle_alpha   90.00
_cell.angle_beta   90.00
_cell.angle_gamma   90.00
#
_symmetry.space_group_name_H-M   'P 1'
#
loop_
_entity.id
_entity.type
_entity.pdbx_description
1 polymer ?
#
loop_
_entity_poly.entity_id
_entity_poly.type
_entity_poly.pdbx_seq_one_letter_code
_entity_poly.pdbx_strand_id
1 'polypeptide(L)'
;MKILKRLLRIVFALIGVLVLAGLITLWVDSFGTNYLKIDKNDPISNNSYLITNVNVIPMKQETVLADKMVYIKEGIIAEIADTIEVDGIQIFDVENKYLTPGLIDMHVHIWDRHELGLYLSNGVTAVRNLWGMPMHL
;
A
#
# COMPACT_ATOMS: atom_id res chain seq x y z
N MET A 1 2.22 -54.02 -25.04
CA MET A 1 1.64 -52.80 -25.65
C MET A 1 0.41 -52.25 -24.95
N LYS A 2 -0.59 -53.04 -24.58
CA LYS A 2 -1.84 -52.51 -23.95
C LYS A 2 -1.62 -51.84 -22.59
N ILE A 3 -0.75 -52.42 -21.72
CA ILE A 3 -0.44 -51.89 -20.38
C ILE A 3 0.29 -50.55 -20.50
N LEU A 4 1.29 -50.43 -21.37
CA LEU A 4 2.05 -49.21 -21.59
C LEU A 4 1.14 -48.05 -22.04
N LYS A 5 0.19 -48.33 -23.01
CA LYS A 5 -0.79 -47.33 -23.42
C LYS A 5 -1.73 -46.90 -22.30
N ARG A 6 -2.07 -47.81 -21.39
CA ARG A 6 -2.91 -47.48 -20.22
C ARG A 6 -2.15 -46.61 -19.22
N LEU A 7 -0.90 -46.94 -18.92
CA LEU A 7 -0.02 -46.13 -18.07
C LEU A 7 0.19 -44.72 -18.65
N LEU A 8 0.48 -44.61 -19.95
CA LEU A 8 0.62 -43.31 -20.61
C LEU A 8 -0.64 -42.45 -20.45
N ARG A 9 -1.84 -43.04 -20.68
CA ARG A 9 -3.08 -42.27 -20.48
C ARG A 9 -3.28 -41.78 -19.06
N ILE A 10 -2.92 -42.59 -18.04
CA ILE A 10 -3.01 -42.21 -16.65
C ILE A 10 -2.05 -41.05 -16.35
N VAL A 11 -0.80 -41.14 -16.85
CA VAL A 11 0.18 -40.07 -16.66
C VAL A 11 -0.29 -38.75 -17.32
N PHE A 12 -0.77 -38.82 -18.56
CA PHE A 12 -1.31 -37.64 -19.22
C PHE A 12 -2.54 -37.05 -18.52
N ALA A 13 -3.41 -37.90 -17.97
CA ALA A 13 -4.55 -37.43 -17.18
C ALA A 13 -4.08 -36.73 -15.89
N LEU A 14 -3.10 -37.28 -15.18
CA LEU A 14 -2.53 -36.65 -13.99
C LEU A 14 -1.86 -35.30 -14.29
N ILE A 15 -1.09 -35.22 -15.39
CA ILE A 15 -0.49 -33.97 -15.83
C ILE A 15 -1.58 -32.96 -16.15
N GLY A 16 -2.66 -33.37 -16.86
CA GLY A 16 -3.78 -32.50 -17.17
C GLY A 16 -4.47 -31.94 -15.91
N VAL A 17 -4.67 -32.78 -14.89
CA VAL A 17 -5.23 -32.35 -13.59
C VAL A 17 -4.32 -31.34 -12.88
N LEU A 18 -3.00 -31.60 -12.87
CA LEU A 18 -2.03 -30.68 -12.25
C LEU A 18 -1.98 -29.32 -12.97
N VAL A 19 -2.01 -29.31 -14.30
CA VAL A 19 -2.04 -28.09 -15.09
C VAL A 19 -3.34 -27.33 -14.82
N LEU A 20 -4.49 -28.03 -14.78
CA LEU A 20 -5.77 -27.40 -14.51
C LEU A 20 -5.81 -26.81 -13.09
N ALA A 21 -5.31 -27.53 -12.09
CA ALA A 21 -5.19 -27.02 -10.72
C ALA A 21 -4.32 -25.77 -10.65
N GLY A 22 -3.18 -25.77 -11.34
CA GLY A 22 -2.30 -24.59 -11.45
C GLY A 22 -2.99 -23.38 -12.09
N LEU A 23 -3.75 -23.60 -13.16
CA LEU A 23 -4.52 -22.54 -13.82
C LEU A 23 -5.63 -21.98 -12.91
N ILE A 24 -6.31 -22.86 -12.16
CA ILE A 24 -7.34 -22.44 -11.20
C ILE A 24 -6.72 -21.61 -10.07
N THR A 25 -5.57 -22.03 -9.52
CA THR A 25 -4.89 -21.26 -8.47
C THR A 25 -4.47 -19.88 -8.95
N LEU A 26 -3.87 -19.80 -10.14
CA LEU A 26 -3.51 -18.50 -10.76
C LEU A 26 -4.73 -17.62 -11.03
N TRP A 27 -5.83 -18.22 -11.45
CA TRP A 27 -7.06 -17.49 -11.68
C TRP A 27 -7.67 -16.94 -10.38
N VAL A 28 -7.77 -17.79 -9.34
CA VAL A 28 -8.27 -17.39 -8.01
C VAL A 28 -7.39 -16.30 -7.42
N ASP A 29 -6.07 -16.42 -7.51
CA ASP A 29 -5.13 -15.42 -7.02
C ASP A 29 -5.33 -14.07 -7.75
N SER A 30 -5.43 -14.11 -9.08
CA SER A 30 -5.66 -12.92 -9.90
C SER A 30 -6.96 -12.17 -9.54
N PHE A 31 -8.02 -12.89 -9.15
CA PHE A 31 -9.28 -12.27 -8.72
C PHE A 31 -9.27 -11.91 -7.24
N GLY A 32 -8.67 -12.76 -6.39
CA GLY A 32 -8.61 -12.56 -4.95
C GLY A 32 -7.83 -11.31 -4.52
N THR A 33 -6.86 -10.90 -5.32
CA THR A 33 -6.00 -9.74 -5.02
C THR A 33 -6.49 -8.41 -5.63
N ASN A 34 -7.65 -8.41 -6.30
CA ASN A 34 -8.20 -7.19 -6.91
C ASN A 34 -8.49 -6.08 -5.90
N TYR A 35 -8.79 -6.41 -4.64
CA TYR A 35 -9.03 -5.44 -3.57
C TYR A 35 -7.77 -4.65 -3.17
N LEU A 36 -6.58 -5.11 -3.57
CA LEU A 36 -5.30 -4.43 -3.31
C LEU A 36 -4.93 -3.43 -4.44
N LYS A 37 -5.71 -3.37 -5.50
CA LYS A 37 -5.49 -2.40 -6.57
C LYS A 37 -5.94 -1.03 -6.10
N ILE A 38 -5.01 -0.08 -6.12
CA ILE A 38 -5.33 1.32 -5.91
C ILE A 38 -6.19 1.77 -7.09
N ASP A 39 -7.40 2.23 -6.82
CA ASP A 39 -8.22 2.88 -7.83
C ASP A 39 -7.60 4.24 -8.15
N LYS A 40 -7.08 4.38 -9.36
CA LYS A 40 -6.50 5.65 -9.82
C LYS A 40 -7.53 6.79 -9.90
N ASN A 41 -8.80 6.45 -9.84
CA ASN A 41 -9.90 7.41 -9.82
C ASN A 41 -10.43 7.67 -8.41
N ASP A 42 -9.75 7.17 -7.37
CA ASP A 42 -10.15 7.44 -5.98
C ASP A 42 -10.03 8.94 -5.71
N PRO A 43 -11.14 9.62 -5.41
CA PRO A 43 -11.14 11.06 -5.18
C PRO A 43 -10.33 11.48 -3.95
N ILE A 44 -9.91 10.54 -3.09
CA ILE A 44 -9.09 10.82 -1.90
C ILE A 44 -7.70 11.35 -2.28
N SER A 45 -7.18 11.01 -3.46
CA SER A 45 -5.81 11.39 -3.86
C SER A 45 -5.60 12.89 -4.07
N ASN A 46 -6.67 13.68 -4.23
CA ASN A 46 -6.59 15.12 -4.52
C ASN A 46 -7.40 16.00 -3.55
N ASN A 47 -7.90 15.44 -2.45
CA ASN A 47 -8.71 16.20 -1.52
C ASN A 47 -7.83 17.07 -0.61
N SER A 48 -8.26 18.29 -0.43
CA SER A 48 -7.76 19.17 0.62
C SER A 48 -8.46 18.83 1.93
N TYR A 49 -7.74 18.79 3.04
CA TYR A 49 -8.29 18.54 4.36
C TYR A 49 -7.45 19.21 5.45
N LEU A 50 -8.05 19.41 6.61
CA LEU A 50 -7.41 19.98 7.78
C LEU A 50 -7.27 18.90 8.87
N ILE A 51 -6.08 18.74 9.41
CA ILE A 51 -5.82 17.92 10.60
C ILE A 51 -5.76 18.86 11.78
N THR A 52 -6.51 18.60 12.85
CA THR A 52 -6.53 19.42 14.06
C THR A 52 -6.09 18.62 15.29
N ASN A 53 -5.70 19.32 16.35
CA ASN A 53 -5.23 18.73 17.62
C ASN A 53 -4.10 17.72 17.40
N VAL A 54 -3.05 18.13 16.67
CA VAL A 54 -1.94 17.25 16.30
C VAL A 54 -0.60 17.72 16.83
N ASN A 55 0.20 16.78 17.34
CA ASN A 55 1.58 17.02 17.73
C ASN A 55 2.50 16.68 16.57
N VAL A 56 3.12 17.67 15.94
CA VAL A 56 3.95 17.46 14.75
C VAL A 56 5.40 17.24 15.14
N ILE A 57 6.00 16.16 14.63
CA ILE A 57 7.43 15.85 14.74
C ILE A 57 8.06 16.12 13.36
N PRO A 58 8.66 17.31 13.15
CA PRO A 58 9.09 17.74 11.82
C PRO A 58 10.41 17.12 11.35
N MET A 59 11.11 16.38 12.21
CA MET A 59 12.42 15.75 11.95
C MET A 59 13.55 16.71 11.54
N LYS A 60 13.29 18.00 11.49
CA LYS A 60 14.29 19.06 11.21
C LYS A 60 14.88 19.68 12.49
N GLN A 61 14.26 19.42 13.61
CA GLN A 61 14.62 19.92 14.93
C GLN A 61 14.22 18.88 15.98
N GLU A 62 14.80 18.96 17.17
CA GLU A 62 14.56 18.01 18.26
C GLU A 62 13.24 18.28 19.03
N THR A 63 12.54 19.37 18.69
CA THR A 63 11.32 19.78 19.38
C THR A 63 10.07 19.34 18.65
N VAL A 64 9.10 18.85 19.41
CA VAL A 64 7.74 18.58 18.96
C VAL A 64 6.97 19.90 18.89
N LEU A 65 6.29 20.14 17.79
CA LEU A 65 5.33 21.23 17.65
C LEU A 65 3.99 20.75 18.18
N ALA A 66 3.71 21.08 19.46
CA ALA A 66 2.51 20.59 20.13
C ALA A 66 1.27 21.37 19.67
N ASP A 67 0.12 20.69 19.69
CA ASP A 67 -1.22 21.26 19.49
C ASP A 67 -1.32 22.15 18.23
N LYS A 68 -1.00 21.58 17.08
CA LYS A 68 -1.03 22.27 15.80
C LYS A 68 -2.23 21.87 14.95
N MET A 69 -2.50 22.72 13.97
CA MET A 69 -3.30 22.40 12.82
C MET A 69 -2.40 22.22 11.60
N VAL A 70 -2.72 21.26 10.75
CA VAL A 70 -1.98 20.97 9.51
C VAL A 70 -2.96 20.99 8.35
N TYR A 71 -2.79 21.95 7.45
CA TYR A 71 -3.59 22.04 6.24
C TYR A 71 -2.90 21.31 5.09
N ILE A 72 -3.61 20.34 4.55
CA ILE A 72 -3.21 19.61 3.34
C ILE A 72 -4.03 20.17 2.19
N LYS A 73 -3.37 20.66 1.15
CA LYS A 73 -3.98 21.15 -0.08
C LYS A 73 -3.43 20.36 -1.26
N GLU A 74 -4.31 19.66 -1.97
CA GLU A 74 -3.94 18.88 -3.17
C GLU A 74 -2.78 17.89 -2.90
N GLY A 75 -2.80 17.23 -1.73
CA GLY A 75 -1.77 16.26 -1.33
C GLY A 75 -0.46 16.86 -0.80
N ILE A 76 -0.38 18.20 -0.66
CA ILE A 76 0.82 18.90 -0.17
C ILE A 76 0.51 19.54 1.18
N ILE A 77 1.44 19.48 2.12
CA ILE A 77 1.36 20.26 3.38
C ILE A 77 1.52 21.74 3.02
N ALA A 78 0.40 22.46 3.04
CA ALA A 78 0.36 23.87 2.69
C ALA A 78 0.71 24.78 3.88
N GLU A 79 0.25 24.40 5.09
CA GLU A 79 0.46 25.20 6.30
C GLU A 79 0.47 24.34 7.57
N ILE A 80 1.28 24.74 8.54
CA ILE A 80 1.28 24.22 9.91
C ILE A 80 1.27 25.43 10.85
N ALA A 81 0.19 25.60 11.62
CA ALA A 81 0.01 26.75 12.52
C ALA A 81 -0.79 26.37 13.76
N ASP A 82 -0.91 27.30 14.71
CA ASP A 82 -1.74 27.13 15.91
C ASP A 82 -3.23 27.20 15.55
N THR A 83 -3.58 28.03 14.56
CA THR A 83 -4.94 28.18 14.06
C THR A 83 -4.92 28.36 12.55
N ILE A 84 -5.75 27.62 11.85
CA ILE A 84 -5.92 27.72 10.40
C ILE A 84 -7.42 27.80 10.13
N GLU A 85 -7.86 28.88 9.46
CA GLU A 85 -9.24 29.05 9.05
C GLU A 85 -9.38 28.69 7.57
N VAL A 86 -10.12 27.63 7.30
CA VAL A 86 -10.47 27.18 5.94
C VAL A 86 -11.89 26.63 5.94
N ASP A 87 -12.64 27.00 4.93
CA ASP A 87 -14.03 26.61 4.79
C ASP A 87 -14.22 25.51 3.74
N GLY A 88 -15.25 24.68 3.93
CA GLY A 88 -15.71 23.73 2.91
C GLY A 88 -14.81 22.52 2.70
N ILE A 89 -13.88 22.23 3.62
CA ILE A 89 -13.00 21.06 3.57
C ILE A 89 -13.28 20.07 4.69
N GLN A 90 -12.84 18.84 4.52
CA GLN A 90 -12.92 17.82 5.56
C GLN A 90 -11.95 18.13 6.69
N ILE A 91 -12.40 17.97 7.93
CA ILE A 91 -11.59 18.15 9.15
C ILE A 91 -11.42 16.82 9.84
N PHE A 92 -10.18 16.49 10.21
CA PHE A 92 -9.81 15.32 10.99
C PHE A 92 -9.24 15.78 12.33
N ASP A 93 -9.99 15.59 13.41
CA ASP A 93 -9.47 15.74 14.77
C ASP A 93 -8.73 14.45 15.14
N VAL A 94 -7.45 14.57 15.43
CA VAL A 94 -6.60 13.41 15.77
C VAL A 94 -6.33 13.28 17.28
N GLU A 95 -7.06 14.03 18.11
CA GLU A 95 -7.09 13.83 19.57
C GLU A 95 -5.68 13.82 20.21
N ASN A 96 -4.84 14.79 19.87
CA ASN A 96 -3.45 14.94 20.35
C ASN A 96 -2.50 13.81 19.94
N LYS A 97 -2.80 13.05 18.90
CA LYS A 97 -1.86 12.08 18.33
C LYS A 97 -0.68 12.77 17.64
N TYR A 98 0.29 11.98 17.26
CA TYR A 98 1.51 12.48 16.64
C TYR A 98 1.48 12.32 15.13
N LEU A 99 1.89 13.36 14.41
CA LEU A 99 2.14 13.36 12.97
C LEU A 99 3.64 13.37 12.73
N THR A 100 4.12 12.35 12.03
CA THR A 100 5.53 12.21 11.63
C THR A 100 5.62 12.06 10.12
N PRO A 101 6.76 12.36 9.49
CA PRO A 101 7.03 11.87 8.14
C PRO A 101 6.86 10.35 8.09
N GLY A 102 6.41 9.84 6.96
CA GLY A 102 6.35 8.40 6.74
C GLY A 102 7.72 7.75 6.84
N LEU A 103 7.76 6.52 7.33
CA LEU A 103 8.99 5.75 7.44
C LEU A 103 9.54 5.39 6.07
N ILE A 104 10.85 5.26 5.98
CA ILE A 104 11.56 4.83 4.76
C ILE A 104 12.33 3.57 5.09
N ASP A 105 11.99 2.46 4.44
CA ASP A 105 12.77 1.23 4.54
C ASP A 105 13.78 1.16 3.38
N MET A 106 15.06 1.28 3.72
CA MET A 106 16.15 1.37 2.75
C MET A 106 16.67 0.01 2.28
N HIS A 107 16.12 -1.10 2.77
CA HIS A 107 16.56 -2.43 2.38
C HIS A 107 15.40 -3.43 2.43
N VAL A 108 14.70 -3.56 1.33
CA VAL A 108 13.61 -4.53 1.18
C VAL A 108 13.87 -5.45 -0.01
N HIS A 109 13.25 -6.62 0.02
CA HIS A 109 13.17 -7.55 -1.09
C HIS A 109 11.68 -7.80 -1.38
N ILE A 110 11.12 -7.02 -2.30
CA ILE A 110 9.71 -7.11 -2.67
C ILE A 110 9.58 -8.15 -3.77
N TRP A 111 8.82 -9.20 -3.51
CA TRP A 111 8.51 -10.26 -4.45
C TRP A 111 7.24 -10.01 -5.23
N ASP A 112 6.28 -9.32 -4.59
CA ASP A 112 4.98 -9.03 -5.17
C ASP A 112 4.55 -7.60 -4.80
N ARG A 113 3.95 -6.89 -5.77
CA ARG A 113 3.40 -5.54 -5.56
C ARG A 113 2.35 -5.47 -4.44
N HIS A 114 1.69 -6.57 -4.12
CA HIS A 114 0.70 -6.63 -3.05
C HIS A 114 1.33 -6.47 -1.66
N GLU A 115 2.62 -6.77 -1.52
CA GLU A 115 3.37 -6.53 -0.27
C GLU A 115 3.45 -5.04 0.08
N LEU A 116 3.37 -4.14 -0.92
CA LEU A 116 3.42 -2.70 -0.70
C LEU A 116 2.34 -2.20 0.27
N GLY A 117 1.16 -2.82 0.26
CA GLY A 117 0.10 -2.52 1.22
C GLY A 117 0.48 -2.83 2.67
N LEU A 118 1.30 -3.85 2.91
CA LEU A 118 1.79 -4.19 4.25
C LEU A 118 2.79 -3.14 4.75
N TYR A 119 3.67 -2.63 3.90
CA TYR A 119 4.57 -1.53 4.24
C TYR A 119 3.78 -0.29 4.64
N LEU A 120 2.81 0.09 3.82
CA LEU A 120 1.97 1.27 4.06
C LEU A 120 1.16 1.14 5.35
N SER A 121 0.59 -0.03 5.65
CA SER A 121 -0.17 -0.28 6.88
C SER A 121 0.69 -0.18 8.16
N ASN A 122 2.01 -0.28 8.03
CA ASN A 122 2.98 -0.08 9.10
C ASN A 122 3.66 1.31 9.06
N GLY A 123 3.12 2.25 8.30
CA GLY A 123 3.63 3.62 8.21
C GLY A 123 4.86 3.79 7.32
N VAL A 124 5.28 2.75 6.58
CA VAL A 124 6.38 2.83 5.61
C VAL A 124 5.83 3.36 4.30
N THR A 125 6.20 4.59 3.95
CA THR A 125 5.70 5.29 2.75
C THR A 125 6.67 5.27 1.58
N ALA A 126 7.91 4.86 1.81
CA ALA A 126 8.91 4.68 0.76
C ALA A 126 9.78 3.47 1.07
N VAL A 127 10.15 2.74 0.04
CA VAL A 127 11.01 1.56 0.16
C VAL A 127 12.13 1.61 -0.88
N ARG A 128 13.31 1.12 -0.52
CA ARG A 128 14.38 0.84 -1.47
C ARG A 128 14.47 -0.66 -1.69
N ASN A 129 13.92 -1.11 -2.80
CA ASN A 129 14.01 -2.51 -3.20
C ASN A 129 15.42 -2.82 -3.72
N LEU A 130 16.14 -3.71 -3.06
CA LEU A 130 17.48 -4.14 -3.43
C LEU A 130 17.49 -5.43 -4.23
N TRP A 131 16.36 -6.08 -4.37
CA TRP A 131 16.19 -7.27 -5.18
C TRP A 131 14.77 -7.32 -5.73
N GLY A 132 14.67 -7.54 -7.02
CA GLY A 132 13.38 -7.65 -7.68
C GLY A 132 13.56 -7.82 -9.18
N MET A 133 12.58 -8.44 -9.80
CA MET A 133 12.51 -8.52 -11.26
C MET A 133 11.71 -7.31 -11.79
N PRO A 134 11.95 -6.87 -13.05
CA PRO A 134 11.20 -5.76 -13.66
C PRO A 134 9.68 -5.95 -13.64
N MET A 135 9.21 -7.21 -13.53
CA MET A 135 7.79 -7.53 -13.43
C MET A 135 7.16 -7.17 -12.07
N HIS A 136 7.96 -6.80 -11.07
CA HIS A 136 7.52 -6.42 -9.72
C HIS A 136 7.34 -4.91 -9.55
N LEU A 137 7.64 -4.15 -10.58
CA LEU A 137 7.46 -2.70 -10.70
C LEU A 137 6.28 -2.40 -11.62
#